data_901cfd1856f84373927542f9559bc16f
#
_entry.id   901cfd1856f84373927542f9559bc16f
#
_cell.length_a   1.000
_cell.length_b   1.000
_cell.length_c   1.000
_cell.angle_alpha   90.00
_cell.angle_beta   90.00
_cell.angle_gamma   90.00
#
_symmetry.space_group_name_H-M   'P 1'
#
loop_
_entity.id
_entity.type
_entity.pdbx_description
1 polymer ?
#
loop_
_entity_poly.entity_id
_entity_poly.type
_entity_poly.pdbx_seq_one_letter_code
_entity_poly.pdbx_strand_id
1 'polypeptide(L)'
;MCIRDSASTLLRDLGLAGFVAAVGLQSGLQAVSTVRENGISLFLIGVVVTLLPMLITMLVGRYVLKYDNTAIFAGALSGSRSANPAFGEILDKAGNSIPTASFAITYALANVFLTLLGPLVVAFA
;
A
#
# COMPACT_ATOMS: atom_id res chain seq x y z
N MET A 1 22.58 -15.59 18.48
CA MET A 1 21.32 -15.25 17.82
C MET A 1 21.33 -13.87 17.16
N CYS A 2 22.00 -12.86 17.72
CA CYS A 2 22.00 -11.48 17.18
C CYS A 2 22.51 -11.27 15.74
N ILE A 3 23.47 -12.05 15.26
CA ILE A 3 24.08 -11.85 13.92
C ILE A 3 23.11 -12.24 12.80
N ARG A 4 22.33 -13.29 13.01
CA ARG A 4 21.38 -13.81 12.02
C ARG A 4 20.15 -12.89 11.85
N ASP A 5 19.72 -12.27 12.92
CA ASP A 5 18.61 -11.30 12.90
C ASP A 5 19.04 -10.00 12.23
N SER A 6 20.27 -9.56 12.49
CA SER A 6 20.84 -8.36 11.85
C SER A 6 21.03 -8.55 10.34
N ALA A 7 21.49 -9.72 9.88
CA ALA A 7 21.65 -10.03 8.47
C ALA A 7 20.31 -10.14 7.73
N SER A 8 19.28 -10.71 8.36
CA SER A 8 17.94 -10.81 7.76
C SER A 8 17.27 -9.45 7.63
N THR A 9 17.45 -8.56 8.62
CA THR A 9 16.94 -7.20 8.58
C THR A 9 17.63 -6.39 7.47
N LEU A 10 18.94 -6.51 7.35
CA LEU A 10 19.72 -5.82 6.32
C LEU A 10 19.36 -6.29 4.91
N LEU A 11 19.13 -7.59 4.71
CA LEU A 11 18.64 -8.15 3.45
C LEU A 11 17.24 -7.68 3.09
N ARG A 12 16.36 -7.59 4.08
CA ARG A 12 15.02 -7.04 3.93
C ARG A 12 15.05 -5.59 3.49
N ASP A 13 15.85 -4.77 4.16
CA ASP A 13 15.95 -3.33 3.90
C ASP A 13 16.59 -3.05 2.55
N LEU A 14 17.63 -3.81 2.17
CA LEU A 14 18.24 -3.75 0.84
C LEU A 14 17.25 -4.18 -0.25
N GLY A 15 16.49 -5.26 -0.03
CA GLY A 15 15.47 -5.73 -0.96
C GLY A 15 14.34 -4.70 -1.14
N LEU A 16 13.90 -4.08 -0.05
CA LEU A 16 12.90 -3.01 -0.06
C LEU A 16 13.40 -1.77 -0.79
N ALA A 17 14.62 -1.32 -0.49
CA ALA A 17 15.23 -0.17 -1.16
C ALA A 17 15.42 -0.43 -2.66
N GLY A 18 15.90 -1.62 -3.03
CA GLY A 18 16.05 -2.03 -4.43
C GLY A 18 14.71 -2.11 -5.17
N PHE A 19 13.68 -2.65 -4.54
CA PHE A 19 12.33 -2.69 -5.10
C PHE A 19 11.76 -1.30 -5.34
N VAL A 20 11.83 -0.42 -4.34
CA VAL A 20 11.34 0.97 -4.47
C VAL A 20 12.11 1.73 -5.53
N ALA A 21 13.43 1.55 -5.60
CA ALA A 21 14.27 2.19 -6.62
C ALA A 21 13.91 1.69 -8.04
N ALA A 22 13.73 0.39 -8.23
CA ALA A 22 13.37 -0.20 -9.51
C ALA A 22 12.00 0.28 -9.99
N VAL A 23 10.99 0.26 -9.11
CA VAL A 23 9.64 0.78 -9.41
C VAL A 23 9.68 2.28 -9.68
N GLY A 24 10.44 3.05 -8.89
CA GLY A 24 10.60 4.48 -9.07
C GLY A 24 11.25 4.85 -10.40
N LEU A 25 12.28 4.14 -10.81
CA LEU A 25 12.94 4.35 -12.10
C LEU A 25 12.04 3.98 -13.26
N GLN A 26 11.32 2.88 -13.18
CA GLN A 26 10.42 2.41 -14.24
C GLN A 26 9.21 3.33 -14.41
N SER A 27 8.59 3.74 -13.30
CA SER A 27 7.39 4.59 -13.33
C SER A 27 7.72 6.08 -13.45
N GLY A 28 8.89 6.51 -13.02
CA GLY A 28 9.28 7.92 -12.98
C GLY A 28 9.35 8.57 -14.36
N LEU A 29 9.96 7.90 -15.33
CA LEU A 29 10.03 8.39 -16.71
C LEU A 29 8.64 8.51 -17.35
N GLN A 30 7.77 7.53 -17.14
CA GLN A 30 6.38 7.58 -17.60
C GLN A 30 5.58 8.67 -16.90
N ALA A 31 5.76 8.84 -15.59
CA ALA A 31 5.07 9.88 -14.82
C ALA A 31 5.45 11.28 -15.33
N VAL A 32 6.74 11.54 -15.57
CA VAL A 32 7.22 12.82 -16.07
C VAL A 32 6.67 13.12 -17.47
N SER A 33 6.67 12.15 -18.39
CA SER A 33 6.11 12.33 -19.73
C SER A 33 4.60 12.59 -19.70
N THR A 34 3.88 11.84 -18.87
CA THR A 34 2.42 11.97 -18.73
C THR A 34 2.01 13.31 -18.12
N VAL A 35 2.75 13.79 -17.12
CA VAL A 35 2.54 15.11 -16.53
C VAL A 35 2.86 16.22 -17.52
N ARG A 36 3.86 16.03 -18.38
CA ARG A 36 4.23 17.00 -19.40
C ARG A 36 3.20 17.12 -20.52
N GLU A 37 2.55 16.01 -20.89
CA GLU A 37 1.52 15.96 -21.94
C GLU A 37 0.14 16.36 -21.44
N ASN A 38 -0.29 15.88 -20.27
CA ASN A 38 -1.63 16.06 -19.73
C ASN A 38 -1.74 17.14 -18.64
N GLY A 39 -0.62 17.76 -18.29
CA GLY A 39 -0.55 18.86 -17.34
C GLY A 39 -0.86 18.47 -15.89
N ILE A 40 -0.99 19.50 -15.07
CA ILE A 40 -1.22 19.39 -13.62
C ILE A 40 -2.56 18.73 -13.26
N SER A 41 -3.51 18.72 -14.21
CA SER A 41 -4.85 18.15 -14.01
C SER A 41 -4.80 16.66 -13.69
N LEU A 42 -3.98 15.89 -14.41
CA LEU A 42 -3.82 14.45 -14.16
C LEU A 42 -3.19 14.18 -12.79
N PHE A 43 -2.24 15.01 -12.38
CA PHE A 43 -1.62 14.92 -11.06
C PHE A 43 -2.66 15.15 -9.94
N LEU A 44 -3.47 16.20 -10.06
CA LEU A 44 -4.53 16.49 -9.09
C LEU A 44 -5.56 15.38 -9.01
N ILE A 45 -6.00 14.84 -10.14
CA ILE A 45 -6.92 13.70 -10.18
C ILE A 45 -6.29 12.49 -9.49
N GLY A 46 -5.02 12.19 -9.75
CA GLY A 46 -4.30 11.10 -9.08
C GLY A 46 -4.24 11.25 -7.55
N VAL A 47 -3.98 12.46 -7.07
CA VAL A 47 -3.98 12.79 -5.63
C VAL A 47 -5.37 12.56 -5.03
N VAL A 48 -6.43 13.07 -5.66
CA VAL A 48 -7.81 12.91 -5.19
C VAL A 48 -8.22 11.43 -5.15
N VAL A 49 -8.01 10.71 -6.24
CA VAL A 49 -8.32 9.26 -6.33
C VAL A 49 -7.54 8.43 -5.31
N THR A 50 -6.37 8.90 -4.89
CA THR A 50 -5.57 8.19 -3.90
C THR A 50 -5.98 8.53 -2.48
N LEU A 51 -6.16 9.80 -2.16
CA LEU A 51 -6.45 10.26 -0.80
C LEU A 51 -7.91 10.07 -0.40
N LEU A 52 -8.85 10.31 -1.33
CA LEU A 52 -10.28 10.29 -1.02
C LEU A 52 -10.77 8.92 -0.51
N PRO A 53 -10.48 7.78 -1.16
CA PRO A 53 -10.87 6.48 -0.63
C PRO A 53 -10.18 6.15 0.69
N MET A 54 -8.93 6.60 0.88
CA MET A 54 -8.20 6.38 2.13
C MET A 54 -8.87 7.10 3.30
N LEU A 55 -9.25 8.37 3.11
CA LEU A 55 -9.96 9.15 4.12
C LEU A 55 -11.34 8.57 4.41
N ILE A 56 -12.09 8.18 3.38
CA ILE A 56 -13.42 7.56 3.55
C ILE A 56 -13.29 6.26 4.35
N THR A 57 -12.34 5.39 4.00
CA THR A 57 -12.12 4.13 4.71
C THR A 57 -11.73 4.38 6.17
N MET A 58 -10.90 5.39 6.41
CA MET A 58 -10.50 5.77 7.77
C MET A 58 -11.68 6.30 8.58
N LEU A 59 -12.54 7.13 7.99
CA LEU A 59 -13.74 7.65 8.64
C LEU A 59 -14.75 6.54 8.93
N VAL A 60 -15.03 5.68 7.95
CA VAL A 60 -15.93 4.54 8.11
C VAL A 60 -15.41 3.57 9.17
N GLY A 61 -14.13 3.25 9.14
CA GLY A 61 -13.50 2.38 10.14
C GLY A 61 -13.63 2.93 11.56
N ARG A 62 -13.46 4.25 11.72
CA ARG A 62 -13.55 4.90 13.03
C ARG A 62 -14.99 5.10 13.52
N TYR A 63 -15.90 5.58 12.66
CA TYR A 63 -17.25 5.99 13.09
C TYR A 63 -18.29 4.88 12.95
N VAL A 64 -18.19 4.04 11.91
CA VAL A 64 -19.18 2.99 11.62
C VAL A 64 -18.77 1.66 12.26
N LEU A 65 -17.55 1.21 12.01
CA LEU A 65 -17.04 -0.06 12.50
C LEU A 65 -16.51 0.02 13.94
N LYS A 66 -16.27 1.23 14.46
CA LYS A 66 -15.78 1.48 15.84
C LYS A 66 -14.61 0.56 16.21
N TYR A 67 -13.62 0.46 15.33
CA TYR A 67 -12.43 -0.34 15.59
C TYR A 67 -11.67 0.23 16.79
N ASP A 68 -11.68 -0.49 17.91
CA ASP A 68 -10.95 -0.12 19.12
C ASP A 68 -9.45 -0.36 18.98
N ASN A 69 -9.06 -1.32 18.13
CA ASN A 69 -7.66 -1.68 17.93
C ASN A 69 -7.10 -1.04 16.66
N THR A 70 -6.39 0.06 16.83
CA THR A 70 -5.75 0.81 15.74
C THR A 70 -4.72 0.00 14.96
N ALA A 71 -4.04 -0.98 15.59
CA ALA A 71 -3.04 -1.82 14.93
C ALA A 71 -3.69 -2.76 13.90
N ILE A 72 -4.83 -3.36 14.23
CA ILE A 72 -5.62 -4.20 13.30
C ILE A 72 -6.11 -3.36 12.12
N PHE A 73 -6.63 -2.19 12.40
CA PHE A 73 -7.15 -1.29 11.36
C PHE A 73 -6.04 -0.79 10.42
N ALA A 74 -4.88 -0.41 10.96
CA ALA A 74 -3.74 0.01 10.17
C ALA A 74 -3.20 -1.13 9.30
N GLY A 75 -3.15 -2.36 9.83
CA GLY A 75 -2.81 -3.57 9.06
C GLY A 75 -3.78 -3.79 7.89
N ALA A 76 -5.09 -3.72 8.15
CA ALA A 76 -6.10 -3.88 7.11
C ALA A 76 -6.02 -2.79 6.03
N LEU A 77 -5.79 -1.53 6.43
CA LEU A 77 -5.67 -0.41 5.51
C LEU A 77 -4.44 -0.53 4.60
N SER A 78 -3.30 -0.93 5.17
CA SER A 78 -2.06 -1.16 4.39
C SER A 78 -2.19 -2.35 3.45
N GLY A 79 -2.87 -3.43 3.88
CA GLY A 79 -3.15 -4.60 3.05
C GLY A 79 -4.05 -4.29 1.86
N SER A 80 -5.11 -3.52 2.05
CA SER A 80 -6.04 -3.15 0.98
C SER A 80 -5.38 -2.34 -0.14
N ARG A 81 -4.25 -1.70 0.14
CA ARG A 81 -3.45 -0.92 -0.82
C ARG A 81 -2.18 -1.61 -1.29
N SER A 82 -1.96 -2.86 -0.90
CA SER A 82 -0.72 -3.61 -1.16
C SER A 82 0.54 -2.86 -0.72
N ALA A 83 0.43 -2.04 0.34
CA ALA A 83 1.49 -1.18 0.84
C ALA A 83 2.42 -1.93 1.80
N ASN A 84 3.22 -2.86 1.26
CA ASN A 84 4.16 -3.68 2.03
C ASN A 84 5.15 -2.86 2.89
N PRO A 85 5.73 -1.75 2.40
CA PRO A 85 6.61 -0.91 3.24
C PRO A 85 5.90 -0.32 4.45
N ALA A 86 4.67 0.18 4.26
CA ALA A 86 3.87 0.72 5.36
C ALA A 86 3.52 -0.35 6.40
N PHE A 87 3.29 -1.59 5.96
CA PHE A 87 3.05 -2.71 6.86
C PHE A 87 4.27 -3.03 7.74
N GLY A 88 5.48 -2.96 7.20
CA GLY A 88 6.72 -3.11 7.97
C GLY A 88 6.79 -2.12 9.13
N GLU A 89 6.54 -0.85 8.87
CA GLU A 89 6.51 0.22 9.88
C GLU A 89 5.41 0.00 10.94
N ILE A 90 4.26 -0.52 10.52
CA ILE A 90 3.15 -0.83 11.46
C ILE A 90 3.56 -1.95 12.41
N LEU A 91 4.23 -3.00 11.93
CA LEU A 91 4.74 -4.09 12.76
C LEU A 91 5.78 -3.61 13.77
N ASP A 92 6.71 -2.79 13.33
CA ASP A 92 7.78 -2.25 14.18
C ASP A 92 7.19 -1.37 15.30
N LYS A 93 6.19 -0.54 14.99
CA LYS A 93 5.49 0.30 15.98
C LYS A 93 4.55 -0.49 16.89
N ALA A 94 3.88 -1.51 16.38
CA ALA A 94 2.96 -2.33 17.15
C ALA A 94 3.70 -3.26 18.13
N GLY A 95 4.95 -3.63 17.83
CA GLY A 95 5.75 -4.55 18.64
C GLY A 95 5.16 -5.96 18.76
N ASN A 96 4.18 -6.30 17.93
CA ASN A 96 3.51 -7.60 17.92
C ASN A 96 3.03 -7.96 16.50
N SER A 97 2.64 -9.23 16.30
CA SER A 97 2.19 -9.76 15.02
C SER A 97 0.69 -9.63 14.75
N ILE A 98 -0.07 -8.95 15.62
CA ILE A 98 -1.52 -8.79 15.47
C ILE A 98 -1.93 -8.16 14.13
N PRO A 99 -1.25 -7.11 13.60
CA PRO A 99 -1.60 -6.52 12.32
C PRO A 99 -1.43 -7.46 11.12
N THR A 100 -0.64 -8.54 11.26
CA THR A 100 -0.31 -9.46 10.15
C THR A 100 -1.54 -10.18 9.61
N ALA A 101 -2.43 -10.63 10.48
CA ALA A 101 -3.63 -11.34 10.06
C ALA A 101 -4.58 -10.43 9.26
N SER A 102 -4.81 -9.22 9.74
CA SER A 102 -5.67 -8.25 9.05
C SER A 102 -5.05 -7.77 7.72
N PHE A 103 -3.74 -7.56 7.69
CA PHE A 103 -3.01 -7.26 6.46
C PHE A 103 -3.16 -8.38 5.43
N ALA A 104 -2.89 -9.64 5.81
CA ALA A 104 -2.90 -10.77 4.89
C ALA A 104 -4.27 -10.98 4.22
N ILE A 105 -5.35 -10.87 4.99
CA ILE A 105 -6.72 -11.04 4.48
C ILE A 105 -7.06 -9.92 3.48
N THR A 106 -6.84 -8.67 3.85
CA THR A 106 -7.16 -7.53 2.98
C THR A 106 -6.26 -7.45 1.75
N TYR A 107 -4.99 -7.84 1.89
CA TYR A 107 -4.04 -7.95 0.79
C TYR A 107 -4.46 -9.01 -0.23
N ALA A 108 -4.86 -10.20 0.24
CA ALA A 108 -5.34 -11.27 -0.64
C ALA A 108 -6.60 -10.83 -1.40
N LEU A 109 -7.59 -10.27 -0.71
CA LEU A 109 -8.80 -9.75 -1.33
C LEU A 109 -8.51 -8.64 -2.35
N ALA A 110 -7.66 -7.69 -2.00
CA ALA A 110 -7.28 -6.61 -2.92
C ALA A 110 -6.65 -7.14 -4.21
N ASN A 111 -5.75 -8.13 -4.11
CA ASN A 111 -5.13 -8.74 -5.29
C ASN A 111 -6.13 -9.51 -6.15
N VAL A 112 -7.08 -10.24 -5.55
CA VAL A 112 -8.16 -10.90 -6.29
C VAL A 112 -9.01 -9.88 -7.05
N PHE A 113 -9.44 -8.82 -6.39
CA PHE A 113 -10.20 -7.76 -7.06
C PHE A 113 -9.42 -7.06 -8.17
N LEU A 114 -8.16 -6.75 -7.95
CA LEU A 114 -7.32 -6.12 -8.99
C LEU A 114 -7.14 -7.01 -10.21
N THR A 115 -6.96 -8.33 -9.99
CA THR A 115 -6.82 -9.30 -11.09
C THR A 115 -8.11 -9.49 -11.90
N LEU A 116 -9.26 -9.40 -11.25
CA LEU A 116 -10.56 -9.52 -11.91
C LEU A 116 -11.00 -8.22 -12.58
N LEU A 117 -10.83 -7.09 -11.90
CA LEU A 117 -11.29 -5.80 -12.38
C LEU A 117 -10.36 -5.18 -13.44
N GLY A 118 -9.05 -5.48 -13.39
CA GLY A 118 -8.09 -4.95 -14.36
C GLY A 118 -8.46 -5.26 -15.82
N PRO A 119 -8.61 -6.53 -16.20
CA PRO A 119 -9.05 -6.90 -17.55
C PRO A 119 -10.43 -6.36 -17.91
N LEU A 120 -11.33 -6.28 -16.92
CA LEU A 120 -12.69 -5.78 -17.13
C LEU A 120 -12.68 -4.28 -17.47
N VAL A 121 -11.89 -3.48 -16.77
CA VAL A 121 -11.72 -2.05 -17.09
C VAL A 121 -11.13 -1.87 -18.49
N VAL A 122 -10.12 -2.66 -18.86
CA VAL A 122 -9.51 -2.59 -20.19
C VAL A 122 -10.48 -3.00 -21.29
N ALA A 123 -11.40 -3.94 -21.02
CA ALA A 123 -12.41 -4.38 -21.99
C ALA A 123 -13.50 -3.32 -22.24
N PHE A 124 -13.73 -2.40 -21.29
CA PHE A 124 -14.74 -1.33 -21.41
C PHE A 124 -14.16 0.04 -21.71
N ALA A 125 -12.83 0.20 -21.71
CA ALA A 125 -12.15 1.43 -22.05
C ALA A 125 -11.82 1.50 -23.55
#